data_14c0a775ea69ee618464f7165233a6e5
#
_entry.id   14c0a775ea69ee618464f7165233a6e5
#
_cell.length_a   1.000
_cell.length_b   1.000
_cell.length_c   1.000
_cell.angle_alpha   90.00
_cell.angle_beta   90.00
_cell.angle_gamma   90.00
#
_symmetry.space_group_name_H-M   'P 1'
#
loop_
_entity.id
_entity.type
_entity.pdbx_description
1 polymer ?
#
loop_
_entity_poly.entity_id
_entity_poly.type
_entity_poly.pdbx_seq_one_letter_code
_entity_poly.pdbx_strand_id
1 'polypeptide(L)'
;MRKITIVLLSSLLIIALGACKNATPQVENGKPALMWFDAEANFERFSNPDSIDYYLTKIKSLGFTHAIVDVRPITGEVLFDTEFAPKMREWHGYERKDFDYLGHFIKKAHELGIEVHASLNVFVAGHNYFDRGLVYSTHPEWASIVYTPEGITSITNEKKKYSAMVNPINEEFQTHILNVLKDLVKRHPDLDGLMLDRVRYDGITADFSDLSRQKFEAYIGQKVEKFPEDIFEWKK
;
A
#
# COMPACT_ATOMS: atom_id res chain seq x y z
N MET A 1 -83.74 14.00 -20.02
CA MET A 1 -82.67 13.54 -20.97
C MET A 1 -81.34 14.17 -20.60
N ARG A 2 -80.38 13.37 -20.56
CA ARG A 2 -78.89 13.45 -20.47
C ARG A 2 -78.32 13.34 -19.05
N LYS A 3 -78.23 12.09 -18.60
CA LYS A 3 -77.10 11.58 -17.86
C LYS A 3 -75.92 11.50 -18.80
N ILE A 4 -74.76 11.64 -18.31
CA ILE A 4 -73.49 11.13 -18.84
C ILE A 4 -72.37 12.11 -18.41
N THR A 5 -71.51 11.56 -17.63
CA THR A 5 -70.06 11.46 -17.68
C THR A 5 -69.31 12.43 -16.77
N ILE A 6 -69.18 12.02 -15.50
CA ILE A 6 -68.05 12.42 -14.62
C ILE A 6 -67.56 11.12 -13.96
N VAL A 7 -66.91 10.30 -14.72
CA VAL A 7 -66.12 9.18 -14.23
C VAL A 7 -65.02 8.98 -15.25
N LEU A 8 -63.94 9.70 -15.16
CA LEU A 8 -62.64 9.42 -15.89
C LEU A 8 -61.58 10.47 -15.65
N LEU A 9 -61.42 10.95 -14.39
CA LEU A 9 -60.27 11.86 -14.07
C LEU A 9 -59.63 11.56 -12.74
N SER A 10 -59.81 10.36 -12.16
CA SER A 10 -59.23 10.01 -10.85
C SER A 10 -58.22 8.88 -10.90
N SER A 11 -57.77 8.45 -12.10
CA SER A 11 -56.83 7.30 -12.24
C SER A 11 -55.45 7.67 -12.83
N LEU A 12 -55.04 8.95 -12.85
CA LEU A 12 -53.77 9.37 -13.43
C LEU A 12 -52.82 10.10 -12.44
N LEU A 13 -53.06 9.99 -11.14
CA LEU A 13 -52.20 10.67 -10.14
C LEU A 13 -51.53 9.74 -9.13
N ILE A 14 -51.33 8.45 -9.42
CA ILE A 14 -50.66 7.51 -8.53
C ILE A 14 -49.40 6.87 -9.15
N ILE A 15 -48.78 7.46 -10.16
CA ILE A 15 -47.56 6.91 -10.76
C ILE A 15 -46.35 7.87 -10.66
N ALA A 16 -46.31 8.76 -9.69
CA ALA A 16 -45.18 9.68 -9.53
C ALA A 16 -44.45 9.59 -8.17
N LEU A 17 -44.70 8.58 -7.36
CA LEU A 17 -44.06 8.42 -6.04
C LEU A 17 -43.29 7.09 -5.93
N GLY A 18 -42.52 6.74 -6.91
CA GLY A 18 -41.79 5.48 -6.83
C GLY A 18 -40.56 5.41 -7.72
N ALA A 19 -39.57 6.27 -7.55
CA ALA A 19 -38.24 5.98 -8.05
C ALA A 19 -37.21 7.03 -7.58
N CYS A 20 -37.06 7.26 -6.28
CA CYS A 20 -35.72 7.48 -5.77
C CYS A 20 -35.02 6.10 -5.68
N LYS A 21 -34.76 5.48 -6.81
CA LYS A 21 -33.72 4.48 -6.90
C LYS A 21 -32.44 5.23 -6.57
N ASN A 22 -31.82 4.90 -5.44
CA ASN A 22 -30.43 5.22 -5.19
C ASN A 22 -29.67 4.81 -6.45
N ALA A 23 -29.31 5.77 -7.29
CA ALA A 23 -28.48 5.51 -8.43
C ALA A 23 -27.14 5.04 -7.88
N THR A 24 -26.90 3.74 -7.92
CA THR A 24 -25.56 3.19 -7.70
C THR A 24 -24.66 3.92 -8.68
N PRO A 25 -23.57 4.55 -8.21
CA PRO A 25 -22.64 5.19 -9.13
C PRO A 25 -22.27 4.18 -10.20
N GLN A 26 -22.68 4.41 -11.42
CA GLN A 26 -22.26 3.57 -12.56
C GLN A 26 -20.80 3.93 -12.79
N VAL A 27 -19.89 2.96 -12.66
CA VAL A 27 -18.50 3.11 -13.10
C VAL A 27 -18.56 3.39 -14.60
N GLU A 28 -18.21 4.61 -14.97
CA GLU A 28 -18.26 5.06 -16.35
C GLU A 28 -17.36 4.17 -17.22
N ASN A 29 -17.95 3.47 -18.18
CA ASN A 29 -17.25 2.84 -19.31
C ASN A 29 -16.12 1.85 -18.98
N GLY A 30 -16.32 0.94 -18.04
CA GLY A 30 -15.36 -0.16 -17.80
C GLY A 30 -14.02 0.28 -17.20
N LYS A 31 -13.90 1.49 -16.71
CA LYS A 31 -12.71 1.92 -15.96
C LYS A 31 -12.71 1.29 -14.57
N PRO A 32 -11.58 0.75 -14.09
CA PRO A 32 -11.48 0.21 -12.75
C PRO A 32 -11.66 1.33 -11.72
N ALA A 33 -12.48 1.08 -10.70
CA ALA A 33 -12.62 1.91 -9.51
C ALA A 33 -11.97 1.17 -8.34
N LEU A 34 -10.89 1.73 -7.80
CA LEU A 34 -10.03 1.09 -6.82
C LEU A 34 -10.23 1.72 -5.43
N MET A 35 -10.33 0.90 -4.38
CA MET A 35 -10.30 1.34 -2.99
C MET A 35 -9.05 0.80 -2.31
N TRP A 36 -8.26 1.71 -1.71
CA TRP A 36 -7.07 1.34 -0.97
C TRP A 36 -7.39 1.08 0.50
N PHE A 37 -6.94 -0.07 1.01
CA PHE A 37 -7.06 -0.48 2.40
C PHE A 37 -5.69 -0.37 3.06
N ASP A 38 -5.39 0.82 3.58
CA ASP A 38 -4.14 1.11 4.28
C ASP A 38 -4.04 0.30 5.58
N ALA A 39 -2.90 -0.39 5.76
CA ALA A 39 -2.71 -1.31 6.87
C ALA A 39 -2.44 -0.61 8.20
N GLU A 40 -1.65 0.47 8.20
CA GLU A 40 -1.24 1.15 9.43
C GLU A 40 -2.36 2.01 9.98
N ALA A 41 -2.95 2.87 9.14
CA ALA A 41 -4.04 3.76 9.54
C ALA A 41 -5.33 3.03 9.96
N ASN A 42 -5.50 1.79 9.54
CA ASN A 42 -6.71 0.99 9.82
C ASN A 42 -6.38 -0.36 10.47
N PHE A 43 -5.24 -0.49 11.13
CA PHE A 43 -4.78 -1.76 11.68
C PHE A 43 -5.82 -2.41 12.61
N GLU A 44 -6.33 -1.67 13.59
CA GLU A 44 -7.38 -2.14 14.50
C GLU A 44 -8.66 -2.51 13.74
N ARG A 45 -9.10 -1.62 12.83
CA ARG A 45 -10.34 -1.79 12.07
C ARG A 45 -10.34 -3.07 11.24
N PHE A 46 -9.26 -3.36 10.53
CA PHE A 46 -9.14 -4.55 9.68
C PHE A 46 -8.50 -5.74 10.40
N SER A 47 -8.37 -5.67 11.71
CA SER A 47 -8.06 -6.83 12.57
C SER A 47 -9.31 -7.64 12.94
N ASN A 48 -10.49 -7.26 12.44
CA ASN A 48 -11.76 -7.93 12.64
C ASN A 48 -12.36 -8.35 11.29
N PRO A 49 -12.60 -9.65 11.05
CA PRO A 49 -13.22 -10.14 9.82
C PRO A 49 -14.57 -9.51 9.49
N ASP A 50 -15.45 -9.30 10.47
CA ASP A 50 -16.77 -8.69 10.25
C ASP A 50 -16.65 -7.25 9.75
N SER A 51 -15.61 -6.53 10.19
CA SER A 51 -15.31 -5.19 9.72
C SER A 51 -14.85 -5.19 8.26
N ILE A 52 -13.99 -6.13 7.88
CA ILE A 52 -13.58 -6.32 6.48
C ILE A 52 -14.80 -6.59 5.59
N ASP A 53 -15.67 -7.50 6.01
CA ASP A 53 -16.91 -7.85 5.30
C ASP A 53 -17.83 -6.64 5.09
N TYR A 54 -17.99 -5.84 6.14
CA TYR A 54 -18.78 -4.61 6.08
C TYR A 54 -18.21 -3.62 5.06
N TYR A 55 -16.90 -3.34 5.10
CA TYR A 55 -16.29 -2.37 4.19
C TYR A 55 -16.24 -2.86 2.75
N LEU A 56 -15.99 -4.15 2.49
CA LEU A 56 -16.05 -4.72 1.15
C LEU A 56 -17.47 -4.65 0.57
N THR A 57 -18.48 -4.97 1.37
CA THR A 57 -19.89 -4.83 0.97
C THR A 57 -20.23 -3.37 0.64
N LYS A 58 -19.75 -2.44 1.46
CA LYS A 58 -19.97 -0.99 1.27
C LYS A 58 -19.33 -0.49 0.00
N ILE A 59 -18.06 -0.81 -0.27
CA ILE A 59 -17.39 -0.35 -1.51
C ILE A 59 -18.04 -0.97 -2.75
N LYS A 60 -18.48 -2.23 -2.69
CA LYS A 60 -19.26 -2.84 -3.78
C LYS A 60 -20.53 -2.06 -4.08
N SER A 61 -21.29 -1.67 -3.05
CA SER A 61 -22.52 -0.88 -3.21
C SER A 61 -22.27 0.51 -3.80
N LEU A 62 -21.04 1.03 -3.69
CA LEU A 62 -20.59 2.30 -4.26
C LEU A 62 -19.98 2.16 -5.67
N GLY A 63 -19.94 0.95 -6.23
CA GLY A 63 -19.45 0.70 -7.59
C GLY A 63 -17.96 0.45 -7.70
N PHE A 64 -17.23 0.28 -6.59
CA PHE A 64 -15.83 -0.12 -6.65
C PHE A 64 -15.68 -1.54 -7.18
N THR A 65 -14.65 -1.75 -7.98
CA THR A 65 -14.37 -3.00 -8.67
C THR A 65 -13.10 -3.69 -8.17
N HIS A 66 -12.23 -2.96 -7.48
CA HIS A 66 -10.94 -3.47 -7.01
C HIS A 66 -10.68 -3.02 -5.58
N ALA A 67 -10.12 -3.91 -4.77
CA ALA A 67 -9.58 -3.65 -3.45
C ALA A 67 -8.05 -3.74 -3.50
N ILE A 68 -7.36 -2.65 -3.17
CA ILE A 68 -5.92 -2.65 -3.00
C ILE A 68 -5.65 -2.83 -1.52
N VAL A 69 -5.18 -4.02 -1.14
CA VAL A 69 -4.99 -4.41 0.27
C VAL A 69 -3.51 -4.32 0.62
N ASP A 70 -3.19 -3.43 1.55
CA ASP A 70 -1.81 -3.26 2.02
C ASP A 70 -1.41 -4.44 2.90
N VAL A 71 -0.40 -5.20 2.48
CA VAL A 71 0.07 -6.41 3.16
C VAL A 71 1.51 -6.31 3.64
N ARG A 72 2.23 -5.28 3.22
CA ARG A 72 3.57 -4.96 3.69
C ARG A 72 3.71 -3.44 3.86
N PRO A 73 3.37 -2.92 5.06
CA PRO A 73 3.51 -1.51 5.38
C PRO A 73 4.98 -1.07 5.40
N ILE A 74 5.22 0.22 5.66
CA ILE A 74 6.55 0.81 5.57
C ILE A 74 7.54 0.29 6.61
N THR A 75 7.08 -0.34 7.69
CA THR A 75 7.96 -0.99 8.68
C THR A 75 8.77 -2.15 8.10
N GLY A 76 8.31 -2.73 6.99
CA GLY A 76 8.88 -3.94 6.41
C GLY A 76 8.36 -5.23 7.01
N GLU A 77 7.55 -5.16 8.08
CA GLU A 77 6.75 -6.28 8.58
C GLU A 77 5.64 -6.63 7.59
N VAL A 78 5.03 -7.80 7.71
CA VAL A 78 3.98 -8.26 6.78
C VAL A 78 2.70 -8.65 7.52
N LEU A 79 1.57 -8.68 6.80
CA LEU A 79 0.25 -9.03 7.32
C LEU A 79 -0.24 -10.42 6.85
N PHE A 80 0.66 -11.22 6.32
CA PHE A 80 0.43 -12.62 5.92
C PHE A 80 1.53 -13.51 6.50
N ASP A 81 1.32 -14.82 6.49
CA ASP A 81 2.31 -15.76 7.00
C ASP A 81 3.43 -15.98 5.99
N THR A 82 4.67 -15.81 6.42
CA THR A 82 5.89 -16.09 5.67
C THR A 82 7.07 -16.31 6.63
N GLU A 83 8.07 -17.03 6.18
CA GLU A 83 9.35 -17.18 6.90
C GLU A 83 10.36 -16.07 6.58
N PHE A 84 10.08 -15.25 5.55
CA PHE A 84 11.01 -14.26 5.00
C PHE A 84 10.89 -12.89 5.64
N ALA A 85 9.83 -12.60 6.39
CA ALA A 85 9.64 -11.32 7.08
C ALA A 85 8.85 -11.52 8.39
N PRO A 86 9.06 -10.69 9.42
CA PRO A 86 8.27 -10.76 10.63
C PRO A 86 6.82 -10.35 10.36
N LYS A 87 5.88 -11.06 11.01
CA LYS A 87 4.46 -10.73 10.94
C LYS A 87 4.13 -9.54 11.87
N MET A 88 3.46 -8.53 11.34
CA MET A 88 2.98 -7.40 12.11
C MET A 88 1.79 -7.81 12.96
N ARG A 89 2.01 -8.00 14.26
CA ARG A 89 1.01 -8.48 15.22
C ARG A 89 0.42 -7.37 16.08
N GLU A 90 1.09 -6.23 16.14
CA GLU A 90 0.72 -5.09 16.99
C GLU A 90 0.96 -3.79 16.24
N TRP A 91 0.08 -2.79 16.45
CA TRP A 91 0.27 -1.43 16.02
C TRP A 91 -0.42 -0.45 16.99
N HIS A 92 0.33 0.54 17.49
CA HIS A 92 -0.16 1.54 18.44
C HIS A 92 -0.87 0.98 19.69
N GLY A 93 -0.35 -0.12 20.23
CA GLY A 93 -0.90 -0.77 21.44
C GLY A 93 -2.10 -1.67 21.17
N TYR A 94 -2.53 -1.82 19.92
CA TYR A 94 -3.56 -2.78 19.53
C TYR A 94 -2.91 -4.08 19.05
N GLU A 95 -3.21 -5.18 19.72
CA GLU A 95 -2.77 -6.51 19.31
C GLU A 95 -3.82 -7.18 18.43
N ARG A 96 -3.40 -7.63 17.24
CA ARG A 96 -4.25 -8.38 16.32
C ARG A 96 -4.34 -9.84 16.76
N LYS A 97 -5.56 -10.36 16.84
CA LYS A 97 -5.78 -11.81 16.91
C LYS A 97 -5.31 -12.45 15.60
N ASP A 98 -4.71 -13.63 15.72
CA ASP A 98 -4.20 -14.32 14.52
C ASP A 98 -5.36 -14.84 13.66
N PHE A 99 -5.39 -14.43 12.41
CA PHE A 99 -6.26 -14.93 11.36
C PHE A 99 -5.61 -14.66 10.00
N ASP A 100 -6.05 -15.38 8.98
CA ASP A 100 -5.59 -15.15 7.62
C ASP A 100 -6.21 -13.87 7.04
N TYR A 101 -5.54 -12.76 7.29
CA TYR A 101 -5.97 -11.41 6.89
C TYR A 101 -6.19 -11.30 5.38
N LEU A 102 -5.19 -11.66 4.58
CA LEU A 102 -5.25 -11.50 3.13
C LEU A 102 -6.19 -12.54 2.50
N GLY A 103 -6.15 -13.79 2.93
CA GLY A 103 -7.07 -14.82 2.46
C GLY A 103 -8.53 -14.48 2.75
N HIS A 104 -8.82 -13.84 3.89
CA HIS A 104 -10.16 -13.36 4.21
C HIS A 104 -10.61 -12.23 3.25
N PHE A 105 -9.73 -11.25 2.97
CA PHE A 105 -10.01 -10.21 1.95
C PHE A 105 -10.29 -10.81 0.58
N ILE A 106 -9.44 -11.73 0.11
CA ILE A 106 -9.60 -12.38 -1.21
C ILE A 106 -10.94 -13.11 -1.28
N LYS A 107 -11.21 -13.98 -0.32
CA LYS A 107 -12.44 -14.77 -0.28
C LYS A 107 -13.68 -13.88 -0.35
N LYS A 108 -13.76 -12.89 0.57
CA LYS A 108 -14.94 -12.04 0.67
C LYS A 108 -15.12 -11.11 -0.51
N ALA A 109 -14.04 -10.54 -1.02
CA ALA A 109 -14.06 -9.68 -2.20
C ALA A 109 -14.53 -10.45 -3.44
N HIS A 110 -14.04 -11.67 -3.67
CA HIS A 110 -14.45 -12.52 -4.78
C HIS A 110 -15.93 -12.92 -4.70
N GLU A 111 -16.46 -13.21 -3.51
CA GLU A 111 -17.90 -13.42 -3.30
C GLU A 111 -18.74 -12.22 -3.77
N LEU A 112 -18.18 -11.01 -3.70
CA LEU A 112 -18.81 -9.77 -4.13
C LEU A 112 -18.46 -9.36 -5.57
N GLY A 113 -17.63 -10.13 -6.29
CA GLY A 113 -17.12 -9.79 -7.61
C GLY A 113 -16.25 -8.53 -7.59
N ILE A 114 -15.34 -8.43 -6.61
CA ILE A 114 -14.30 -7.41 -6.47
C ILE A 114 -12.96 -8.11 -6.62
N GLU A 115 -12.07 -7.59 -7.47
CA GLU A 115 -10.69 -8.05 -7.60
C GLU A 115 -9.84 -7.56 -6.42
N VAL A 116 -8.88 -8.39 -5.98
CA VAL A 116 -7.97 -8.07 -4.87
C VAL A 116 -6.52 -7.99 -5.35
N HIS A 117 -5.90 -6.85 -5.13
CA HIS A 117 -4.49 -6.63 -5.39
C HIS A 117 -3.75 -6.42 -4.07
N ALA A 118 -2.74 -7.22 -3.79
CA ALA A 118 -1.90 -7.01 -2.61
C ALA A 118 -0.92 -5.86 -2.85
N SER A 119 -0.89 -4.90 -1.94
CA SER A 119 0.05 -3.79 -1.96
C SER A 119 1.24 -4.04 -1.04
N LEU A 120 2.43 -3.75 -1.56
CA LEU A 120 3.69 -3.86 -0.82
C LEU A 120 4.53 -2.60 -1.02
N ASN A 121 4.99 -2.01 0.09
CA ASN A 121 6.03 -0.97 0.07
C ASN A 121 7.39 -1.65 -0.16
N VAL A 122 7.92 -1.63 -1.41
CA VAL A 122 9.05 -2.47 -1.82
C VAL A 122 10.38 -2.00 -1.20
N PHE A 123 10.85 -0.79 -1.54
CA PHE A 123 12.13 -0.29 -1.05
C PHE A 123 12.00 0.57 0.22
N VAL A 124 11.23 0.04 1.19
CA VAL A 124 11.05 0.65 2.52
C VAL A 124 11.10 -0.44 3.57
N ALA A 125 11.73 -0.16 4.70
CA ALA A 125 11.79 -1.09 5.82
C ALA A 125 11.87 -0.38 7.18
N GLY A 126 11.30 0.85 7.28
CA GLY A 126 11.23 1.58 8.54
C GLY A 126 10.26 2.75 8.51
N HIS A 127 9.69 3.04 9.68
CA HIS A 127 8.81 4.15 9.97
C HIS A 127 9.55 5.15 10.85
N ASN A 128 9.99 6.29 10.29
CA ASN A 128 10.90 7.22 10.97
C ASN A 128 10.28 7.96 12.17
N TYR A 129 8.95 8.14 12.19
CA TYR A 129 8.31 8.82 13.34
C TYR A 129 8.21 7.94 14.59
N PHE A 130 8.23 6.60 14.40
CA PHE A 130 8.09 5.64 15.49
C PHE A 130 9.36 4.82 15.75
N ASP A 131 10.45 5.08 15.02
CA ASP A 131 11.70 4.30 15.09
C ASP A 131 11.45 2.79 15.03
N ARG A 132 10.54 2.39 14.15
CA ARG A 132 10.07 1.01 14.03
C ARG A 132 10.32 0.45 12.63
N GLY A 133 10.61 -0.84 12.58
CA GLY A 133 10.81 -1.59 11.35
C GLY A 133 12.18 -2.25 11.27
N LEU A 134 12.45 -2.93 10.16
CA LEU A 134 13.65 -3.78 10.02
C LEU A 134 14.94 -2.97 10.09
N VAL A 135 14.97 -1.76 9.53
CA VAL A 135 16.17 -0.90 9.59
C VAL A 135 16.41 -0.28 10.97
N TYR A 136 15.47 -0.39 11.91
CA TYR A 136 15.63 0.02 13.31
C TYR A 136 15.94 -1.14 14.25
N SER A 137 15.72 -2.38 13.80
CA SER A 137 15.84 -3.56 14.67
C SER A 137 16.91 -4.52 14.19
N THR A 138 16.73 -5.15 13.03
CA THR A 138 17.52 -6.28 12.58
C THR A 138 18.48 -5.98 11.43
N HIS A 139 18.19 -4.95 10.62
CA HIS A 139 18.92 -4.65 9.39
C HIS A 139 19.20 -3.16 9.18
N PRO A 140 19.89 -2.48 10.10
CA PRO A 140 20.22 -1.06 9.96
C PRO A 140 21.07 -0.77 8.71
N GLU A 141 21.84 -1.75 8.24
CA GLU A 141 22.69 -1.68 7.04
C GLU A 141 21.91 -1.56 5.73
N TRP A 142 20.61 -1.85 5.72
CA TRP A 142 19.76 -1.68 4.54
C TRP A 142 19.32 -0.23 4.33
N ALA A 143 19.33 0.58 5.39
CA ALA A 143 18.86 1.96 5.34
C ALA A 143 19.62 2.77 4.29
N SER A 144 18.90 3.54 3.47
CA SER A 144 19.52 4.49 2.55
C SER A 144 20.37 5.53 3.28
N ILE A 145 21.47 5.90 2.67
CA ILE A 145 22.32 7.00 3.11
C ILE A 145 21.97 8.24 2.30
N VAL A 146 21.58 9.30 2.97
CA VAL A 146 21.15 10.55 2.33
C VAL A 146 22.20 11.64 2.51
N TYR A 147 22.31 12.51 1.50
CA TYR A 147 23.13 13.71 1.58
C TYR A 147 22.25 14.91 1.90
N THR A 148 22.52 15.54 3.04
CA THR A 148 21.83 16.72 3.56
C THR A 148 22.74 17.94 3.51
N PRO A 149 22.25 19.18 3.73
CA PRO A 149 23.11 20.34 3.88
C PRO A 149 24.15 20.22 5.01
N GLU A 150 23.88 19.38 6.00
CA GLU A 150 24.76 19.11 7.15
C GLU A 150 25.77 17.98 6.88
N GLY A 151 25.61 17.26 5.77
CA GLY A 151 26.47 16.14 5.35
C GLY A 151 25.74 14.84 5.09
N ILE A 152 26.51 13.76 4.98
CA ILE A 152 26.01 12.40 4.73
C ILE A 152 25.50 11.79 6.05
N THR A 153 24.29 11.23 6.03
CA THR A 153 23.69 10.59 7.20
C THR A 153 22.76 9.45 6.81
N SER A 154 22.43 8.54 7.75
CA SER A 154 21.38 7.56 7.51
C SER A 154 20.01 8.24 7.41
N ILE A 155 19.16 7.73 6.51
CA ILE A 155 17.76 8.19 6.39
C ILE A 155 16.97 8.02 7.70
N THR A 156 17.39 7.14 8.59
CA THR A 156 16.79 6.93 9.90
C THR A 156 16.98 8.12 10.84
N ASN A 157 17.98 8.99 10.58
CA ASN A 157 18.19 10.23 11.31
C ASN A 157 17.33 11.39 10.79
N GLU A 158 16.74 11.25 9.60
CA GLU A 158 15.92 12.27 8.96
C GLU A 158 14.46 12.20 9.44
N LYS A 159 14.18 12.64 10.66
CA LYS A 159 12.85 12.56 11.29
C LYS A 159 11.75 13.35 10.57
N LYS A 160 12.09 14.22 9.64
CA LYS A 160 11.12 14.89 8.76
C LYS A 160 10.61 14.00 7.63
N LYS A 161 11.32 12.92 7.31
CA LYS A 161 10.91 11.92 6.32
C LYS A 161 10.05 10.86 7.01
N TYR A 162 8.88 10.58 6.45
CA TYR A 162 7.92 9.63 7.00
C TYR A 162 8.49 8.20 7.06
N SER A 163 9.13 7.76 5.98
CA SER A 163 9.59 6.38 5.81
C SER A 163 11.11 6.29 5.69
N ALA A 164 11.69 5.30 6.34
CA ALA A 164 13.07 4.90 6.10
C ALA A 164 13.15 4.00 4.86
N MET A 165 13.48 4.64 3.72
CA MET A 165 13.75 3.94 2.48
C MET A 165 15.03 3.12 2.62
N VAL A 166 15.12 2.04 1.87
CA VAL A 166 16.32 1.20 1.75
C VAL A 166 17.05 1.49 0.46
N ASN A 167 18.34 1.18 0.42
CA ASN A 167 19.11 1.32 -0.80
C ASN A 167 18.69 0.25 -1.82
N PRO A 168 18.10 0.63 -2.99
CA PRO A 168 17.60 -0.32 -3.98
C PRO A 168 18.68 -1.23 -4.59
N ILE A 169 19.97 -0.83 -4.55
CA ILE A 169 21.07 -1.64 -5.08
C ILE A 169 21.70 -2.60 -4.03
N ASN A 170 21.18 -2.63 -2.82
CA ASN A 170 21.60 -3.59 -1.80
C ASN A 170 21.10 -4.99 -2.20
N GLU A 171 22.02 -5.90 -2.54
CA GLU A 171 21.70 -7.23 -3.08
C GLU A 171 21.08 -8.16 -2.03
N GLU A 172 21.45 -7.99 -0.75
CA GLU A 172 20.83 -8.74 0.35
C GLU A 172 19.36 -8.35 0.50
N PHE A 173 19.06 -7.04 0.50
CA PHE A 173 17.69 -6.56 0.54
C PHE A 173 16.90 -6.98 -0.70
N GLN A 174 17.50 -6.93 -1.90
CA GLN A 174 16.84 -7.43 -3.12
C GLN A 174 16.45 -8.90 -2.98
N THR A 175 17.34 -9.73 -2.44
CA THR A 175 17.07 -11.15 -2.18
C THR A 175 15.93 -11.32 -1.17
N HIS A 176 15.96 -10.57 -0.07
CA HIS A 176 14.90 -10.56 0.94
C HIS A 176 13.53 -10.25 0.33
N ILE A 177 13.40 -9.10 -0.35
CA ILE A 177 12.10 -8.68 -0.89
C ILE A 177 11.58 -9.59 -2.00
N LEU A 178 12.46 -10.16 -2.83
CA LEU A 178 12.09 -11.16 -3.82
C LEU A 178 11.55 -12.44 -3.18
N ASN A 179 12.13 -12.89 -2.08
CA ASN A 179 11.64 -14.06 -1.35
C ASN A 179 10.27 -13.79 -0.72
N VAL A 180 10.06 -12.60 -0.14
CA VAL A 180 8.75 -12.17 0.38
C VAL A 180 7.70 -12.17 -0.72
N LEU A 181 8.00 -11.60 -1.90
CA LEU A 181 7.08 -11.54 -3.04
C LEU A 181 6.74 -12.92 -3.59
N LYS A 182 7.74 -13.79 -3.75
CA LYS A 182 7.55 -15.16 -4.25
C LYS A 182 6.68 -15.98 -3.30
N ASP A 183 6.92 -15.87 -1.99
CA ASP A 183 6.15 -16.62 -1.00
C ASP A 183 4.71 -16.11 -0.90
N LEU A 184 4.49 -14.79 -1.00
CA LEU A 184 3.16 -14.19 -1.06
C LEU A 184 2.32 -14.79 -2.21
N VAL A 185 2.84 -14.75 -3.44
CA VAL A 185 2.13 -15.26 -4.62
C VAL A 185 1.91 -16.78 -4.53
N LYS A 186 2.88 -17.52 -3.97
CA LYS A 186 2.76 -18.97 -3.78
C LYS A 186 1.66 -19.34 -2.78
N ARG A 187 1.52 -18.55 -1.70
CA ARG A 187 0.53 -18.81 -0.63
C ARG A 187 -0.87 -18.34 -0.99
N HIS A 188 -0.97 -17.32 -1.83
CA HIS A 188 -2.25 -16.73 -2.26
C HIS A 188 -2.37 -16.77 -3.79
N PRO A 189 -2.55 -17.97 -4.39
CA PRO A 189 -2.64 -18.12 -5.84
C PRO A 189 -3.90 -17.50 -6.45
N ASP A 190 -4.92 -17.24 -5.62
CA ASP A 190 -6.18 -16.61 -6.02
C ASP A 190 -6.11 -15.07 -6.01
N LEU A 191 -4.93 -14.49 -5.74
CA LEU A 191 -4.73 -13.06 -5.76
C LEU A 191 -4.76 -12.55 -7.21
N ASP A 192 -5.54 -11.49 -7.48
CA ASP A 192 -5.71 -10.96 -8.84
C ASP A 192 -4.52 -10.13 -9.32
N GLY A 193 -3.73 -9.56 -8.41
CA GLY A 193 -2.54 -8.80 -8.78
C GLY A 193 -1.71 -8.28 -7.62
N LEU A 194 -0.61 -7.63 -7.97
CA LEU A 194 0.30 -6.96 -7.05
C LEU A 194 0.35 -5.46 -7.35
N MET A 195 0.33 -4.65 -6.30
CA MET A 195 0.64 -3.23 -6.34
C MET A 195 2.00 -3.01 -5.67
N LEU A 196 3.04 -2.73 -6.47
CA LEU A 196 4.38 -2.48 -5.96
C LEU A 196 4.56 -0.98 -5.72
N ASP A 197 4.40 -0.56 -4.47
CA ASP A 197 4.61 0.84 -4.07
C ASP A 197 6.08 1.07 -3.69
N ARG A 198 6.52 2.33 -3.76
CA ARG A 198 7.87 2.80 -3.40
C ARG A 198 9.00 2.05 -4.07
N VAL A 199 8.81 1.64 -5.34
CA VAL A 199 9.88 1.08 -6.20
C VAL A 199 10.74 2.23 -6.75
N ARG A 200 11.44 2.92 -5.85
CA ARG A 200 12.24 4.12 -6.17
C ARG A 200 13.25 4.42 -5.06
N TYR A 201 14.20 5.28 -5.36
CA TYR A 201 14.97 5.98 -4.33
C TYR A 201 14.09 6.99 -3.55
N ASP A 202 14.54 7.41 -2.37
CA ASP A 202 13.86 8.44 -1.59
C ASP A 202 13.77 9.78 -2.34
N GLY A 203 14.80 10.12 -3.09
CA GLY A 203 14.89 11.31 -3.92
C GLY A 203 16.29 11.47 -4.52
N ILE A 204 16.56 12.63 -5.09
CA ILE A 204 17.87 12.94 -5.71
C ILE A 204 19.02 13.03 -4.70
N THR A 205 18.71 13.11 -3.43
CA THR A 205 19.67 13.14 -2.32
C THR A 205 19.95 11.77 -1.72
N ALA A 206 19.55 10.69 -2.40
CA ALA A 206 19.80 9.29 -2.05
C ALA A 206 20.14 8.48 -3.31
N ASP A 207 21.03 7.47 -3.28
CA ASP A 207 21.75 6.97 -2.12
C ASP A 207 23.23 7.34 -2.22
N PHE A 208 23.81 7.85 -1.14
CA PHE A 208 25.21 8.27 -1.04
C PHE A 208 26.03 7.36 -0.11
N SER A 209 25.68 6.08 -0.05
CA SER A 209 26.48 5.07 0.65
C SER A 209 27.77 4.73 -0.12
N ASP A 210 28.72 4.13 0.60
CA ASP A 210 29.93 3.58 -0.01
C ASP A 210 29.62 2.54 -1.09
N LEU A 211 28.58 1.72 -0.89
CA LEU A 211 28.11 0.76 -1.89
C LEU A 211 27.68 1.46 -3.18
N SER A 212 26.87 2.51 -3.07
CA SER A 212 26.41 3.30 -4.21
C SER A 212 27.58 3.99 -4.92
N ARG A 213 28.50 4.59 -4.15
CA ARG A 213 29.73 5.19 -4.68
C ARG A 213 30.56 4.18 -5.47
N GLN A 214 30.85 3.02 -4.88
CA GLN A 214 31.67 1.98 -5.54
C GLN A 214 31.03 1.49 -6.83
N LYS A 215 29.73 1.20 -6.83
CA LYS A 215 29.02 0.75 -8.04
C LYS A 215 28.96 1.85 -9.10
N PHE A 216 28.78 3.11 -8.73
CA PHE A 216 28.79 4.24 -9.65
C PHE A 216 30.18 4.46 -10.26
N GLU A 217 31.24 4.50 -9.46
CA GLU A 217 32.63 4.63 -9.93
C GLU A 217 33.01 3.50 -10.87
N ALA A 218 32.59 2.26 -10.57
CA ALA A 218 32.80 1.12 -11.46
C ALA A 218 32.06 1.27 -12.80
N TYR A 219 30.83 1.80 -12.78
CA TYR A 219 30.03 2.04 -13.98
C TYR A 219 30.62 3.11 -14.89
N ILE A 220 31.12 4.23 -14.34
CA ILE A 220 31.71 5.32 -15.12
C ILE A 220 33.20 5.10 -15.45
N GLY A 221 33.83 4.09 -14.85
CA GLY A 221 35.25 3.73 -15.09
C GLY A 221 36.27 4.72 -14.49
N GLN A 222 35.84 5.56 -13.53
CA GLN A 222 36.71 6.54 -12.87
C GLN A 222 36.29 6.77 -11.42
N LYS A 223 37.22 7.31 -10.60
CA LYS A 223 36.94 7.71 -9.23
C LYS A 223 36.27 9.07 -9.16
N VAL A 224 35.39 9.23 -8.18
CA VAL A 224 34.81 10.54 -7.80
C VAL A 224 35.72 11.14 -6.73
N GLU A 225 36.39 12.24 -7.06
CA GLU A 225 37.42 12.81 -6.17
C GLU A 225 36.80 13.47 -4.95
N LYS A 226 35.78 14.32 -5.17
CA LYS A 226 35.04 15.01 -4.09
C LYS A 226 33.65 14.42 -3.98
N PHE A 227 33.53 13.31 -3.25
CA PHE A 227 32.26 12.69 -2.98
C PHE A 227 31.68 13.22 -1.66
N PRO A 228 30.42 13.67 -1.60
CA PRO A 228 29.39 13.58 -2.66
C PRO A 228 29.27 14.82 -3.57
N GLU A 229 30.07 15.87 -3.37
CA GLU A 229 29.91 17.19 -3.99
C GLU A 229 30.02 17.16 -5.51
N ASP A 230 30.87 16.30 -6.07
CA ASP A 230 30.99 16.14 -7.55
C ASP A 230 29.76 15.45 -8.17
N ILE A 231 28.86 14.88 -7.34
CA ILE A 231 27.61 14.25 -7.78
C ILE A 231 26.42 15.17 -7.58
N PHE A 232 26.34 15.83 -6.43
CA PHE A 232 25.25 16.72 -6.06
C PHE A 232 25.75 17.85 -5.20
N GLU A 233 25.40 19.08 -5.57
CA GLU A 233 25.74 20.28 -4.81
C GLU A 233 24.48 20.98 -4.28
N TRP A 234 24.47 21.25 -2.99
CA TRP A 234 23.44 22.09 -2.39
C TRP A 234 23.63 23.56 -2.78
N LYS A 235 22.64 24.13 -3.46
CA LYS A 235 22.66 25.57 -3.70
C LYS A 235 22.44 26.31 -2.38
N LYS A 236 23.33 27.22 -2.08
CA LYS A 236 23.23 28.15 -0.93
C LYS A 236 22.18 29.22 -1.18
#